data_a084da820df435477d5e251328cd18eb
#
_entry.id   a084da820df435477d5e251328cd18eb
#
_cell.length_a   1.000
_cell.length_b   1.000
_cell.length_c   1.000
_cell.angle_alpha   90.00
_cell.angle_beta   90.00
_cell.angle_gamma   90.00
#
_symmetry.space_group_name_H-M   'P 1'
#
loop_
_entity.id
_entity.type
_entity.pdbx_description
1 polymer ?
#
loop_
_entity_poly.entity_id
_entity_poly.type
_entity_poly.pdbx_seq_one_letter_code
_entity_poly.pdbx_strand_id
1 'polypeptide(L)'
;MNILLWSGLLLLCTGVSVWACDDPLMLTPILEAGDVDKAQNLSRVVMPALYNGTSHAGFLTANKTLGNHLFFWFFPSMEQQDAPLLVWLNGGPGVSSMLGLFWENGPVEVDESIATSGYIKSKLREFSWVGPFSMLYIDNPVQVGFSYTESGDEGLRLNQEGYSEDLYSVMLQFYSLFPDYHNRELYIGGQSYAGKYVPALAHKIHVGNRDGNTHLPLAGIYLGGPFFAPEEENLAFYDFAFAMGFVSHETVVERKTEIVKIYEKVREGKHLNMTMMDLMTMFWYDVGLETNDNFVTQQSASYGLLDAVMRLKEIRKALHVGSQDYGAFSYSIYSAFSEDLVVSTIPQMADLLDNYKVLIFTGDYDVIINSPMVEAGLQATPWSLREEYLNATRSIWMSSSLDLIGYFSLTGQFCRVVVHGAGHQVPHDQPQRAFQMITDFVRHGCIQPAH
;
A
#
# COMPACT_ATOMS: atom_id res chain seq x y z
N MET A 1 -14.65 -41.37 64.99
CA MET A 1 -15.51 -40.23 64.80
C MET A 1 -14.53 -38.99 64.57
N ASN A 2 -14.03 -38.85 63.39
CA ASN A 2 -13.00 -37.86 63.04
C ASN A 2 -13.63 -36.76 62.20
N ILE A 3 -13.68 -35.58 62.79
CA ILE A 3 -14.10 -34.33 62.11
C ILE A 3 -12.86 -33.72 61.50
N LEU A 4 -12.80 -33.67 60.15
CA LEU A 4 -11.78 -32.96 59.39
C LEU A 4 -12.27 -31.53 59.16
N LEU A 5 -11.53 -30.57 59.71
CA LEU A 5 -11.65 -29.13 59.46
C LEU A 5 -11.04 -28.79 58.10
N TRP A 6 -11.84 -28.25 57.18
CA TRP A 6 -11.36 -27.60 55.96
C TRP A 6 -11.11 -26.11 56.23
N SER A 7 -9.84 -25.73 56.25
CA SER A 7 -9.42 -24.32 56.22
C SER A 7 -9.42 -23.80 54.78
N GLY A 8 -10.40 -22.95 54.47
CA GLY A 8 -10.46 -22.25 53.18
C GLY A 8 -9.36 -21.19 53.05
N LEU A 9 -8.49 -21.36 52.09
CA LEU A 9 -7.55 -20.35 51.66
C LEU A 9 -8.26 -19.47 50.61
N LEU A 10 -8.64 -18.23 50.98
CA LEU A 10 -9.06 -17.21 50.04
C LEU A 10 -7.80 -16.72 49.29
N LEU A 11 -7.61 -17.15 48.05
CA LEU A 11 -6.71 -16.52 47.10
C LEU A 11 -7.39 -15.25 46.57
N LEU A 12 -6.90 -14.11 47.00
CA LEU A 12 -7.16 -12.82 46.36
C LEU A 12 -6.51 -12.85 45.00
N CYS A 13 -7.27 -13.08 43.95
CA CYS A 13 -6.86 -12.81 42.54
C CYS A 13 -6.78 -11.31 42.40
N THR A 14 -5.58 -10.73 42.50
CA THR A 14 -5.25 -9.41 41.97
C THR A 14 -5.31 -9.56 40.45
N GLY A 15 -6.26 -8.86 39.83
CA GLY A 15 -6.53 -8.91 38.41
C GLY A 15 -5.39 -8.34 37.57
N VAL A 16 -4.43 -9.19 37.24
CA VAL A 16 -3.61 -9.06 36.06
C VAL A 16 -4.28 -9.98 35.06
N SER A 17 -4.98 -9.40 34.09
CA SER A 17 -5.46 -10.15 32.93
C SER A 17 -4.22 -10.71 32.21
N VAL A 18 -3.96 -12.00 32.44
CA VAL A 18 -3.00 -12.77 31.66
C VAL A 18 -3.65 -12.86 30.27
N TRP A 19 -3.18 -12.07 29.31
CA TRP A 19 -3.52 -12.25 27.92
C TRP A 19 -3.18 -13.69 27.55
N ALA A 20 -4.18 -14.45 27.13
CA ALA A 20 -3.92 -15.77 26.59
C ALA A 20 -2.97 -15.63 25.40
N CYS A 21 -2.02 -16.54 25.25
CA CYS A 21 -1.01 -16.49 24.16
C CYS A 21 -1.58 -16.52 22.73
N ASP A 22 -2.90 -16.64 22.61
CA ASP A 22 -3.63 -16.79 21.34
C ASP A 22 -4.42 -15.54 20.91
N ASP A 23 -4.49 -14.50 21.76
CA ASP A 23 -5.21 -13.26 21.41
C ASP A 23 -4.30 -12.27 20.69
N PRO A 24 -4.82 -11.56 19.64
CA PRO A 24 -4.06 -10.50 18.97
C PRO A 24 -3.84 -9.31 19.89
N LEU A 25 -2.70 -8.60 19.72
CA LEU A 25 -2.40 -7.41 20.48
C LEU A 25 -3.22 -6.22 20.00
N MET A 26 -4.25 -5.87 20.74
CA MET A 26 -5.10 -4.70 20.50
C MET A 26 -4.53 -3.50 21.23
N LEU A 27 -4.02 -2.50 20.47
CA LEU A 27 -3.38 -1.32 21.04
C LEU A 27 -4.38 -0.21 21.38
N THR A 28 -5.51 -0.14 20.68
CA THR A 28 -6.55 0.89 20.90
C THR A 28 -7.01 1.02 22.35
N PRO A 29 -7.38 -0.06 23.07
CA PRO A 29 -7.82 0.07 24.47
C PRO A 29 -6.72 0.60 25.39
N ILE A 30 -5.45 0.32 25.08
CA ILE A 30 -4.30 0.78 25.86
C ILE A 30 -4.07 2.28 25.65
N LEU A 31 -4.18 2.73 24.39
CA LEU A 31 -4.09 4.15 24.04
C LEU A 31 -5.23 4.96 24.64
N GLU A 32 -6.45 4.44 24.65
CA GLU A 32 -7.60 5.10 25.27
C GLU A 32 -7.50 5.19 26.79
N ALA A 33 -6.76 4.27 27.41
CA ALA A 33 -6.42 4.37 28.83
C ALA A 33 -5.31 5.38 29.13
N GLY A 34 -4.71 6.01 28.10
CA GLY A 34 -3.61 6.96 28.20
C GLY A 34 -2.23 6.33 28.42
N ASP A 35 -2.10 5.02 28.25
CA ASP A 35 -0.89 4.23 28.55
C ASP A 35 0.03 4.09 27.32
N VAL A 36 0.46 5.22 26.75
CA VAL A 36 1.26 5.24 25.49
C VAL A 36 2.54 4.44 25.62
N ASP A 37 3.29 4.62 26.70
CA ASP A 37 4.55 3.89 26.93
C ASP A 37 4.33 2.37 26.96
N LYS A 38 3.24 1.92 27.58
CA LYS A 38 2.87 0.51 27.60
C LYS A 38 2.50 0.02 26.22
N ALA A 39 1.74 0.77 25.42
CA ALA A 39 1.38 0.43 24.07
C ALA A 39 2.62 0.29 23.18
N GLN A 40 3.56 1.24 23.25
CA GLN A 40 4.84 1.19 22.54
C GLN A 40 5.67 -0.04 22.95
N ASN A 41 5.80 -0.29 24.24
CA ASN A 41 6.57 -1.44 24.73
C ASN A 41 5.98 -2.78 24.28
N LEU A 42 4.66 -2.93 24.34
CA LEU A 42 3.98 -4.17 23.92
C LEU A 42 4.03 -4.40 22.42
N SER A 43 3.95 -3.32 21.60
CA SER A 43 4.00 -3.42 20.15
C SER A 43 5.40 -3.75 19.59
N ARG A 44 6.45 -3.71 20.44
CA ARG A 44 7.83 -3.93 19.99
C ARG A 44 8.03 -5.34 19.44
N VAL A 45 8.51 -5.42 18.21
CA VAL A 45 8.86 -6.69 17.56
C VAL A 45 10.29 -7.07 17.88
N VAL A 46 10.49 -8.27 18.41
CA VAL A 46 11.82 -8.80 18.73
C VAL A 46 12.04 -10.09 17.95
N MET A 47 12.74 -9.99 16.83
CA MET A 47 13.04 -11.11 15.94
C MET A 47 14.39 -10.95 15.25
N PRO A 48 15.51 -11.11 15.97
CA PRO A 48 16.86 -10.90 15.40
C PRO A 48 17.18 -11.81 14.21
N ALA A 49 16.54 -12.99 14.11
CA ALA A 49 16.70 -13.90 12.98
C ALA A 49 16.14 -13.36 11.66
N LEU A 50 15.16 -12.44 11.72
CA LEU A 50 14.58 -11.78 10.55
C LEU A 50 15.17 -10.38 10.39
N TYR A 51 15.08 -9.56 11.43
CA TYR A 51 15.52 -8.16 11.45
C TYR A 51 15.97 -7.76 12.86
N ASN A 52 17.20 -7.26 12.97
CA ASN A 52 17.79 -6.90 14.27
C ASN A 52 17.63 -5.41 14.64
N GLY A 53 16.90 -4.63 13.84
CA GLY A 53 16.53 -3.25 14.13
C GLY A 53 15.29 -3.14 14.99
N THR A 54 14.93 -1.91 15.35
CA THR A 54 13.68 -1.61 16.06
C THR A 54 12.50 -1.67 15.09
N SER A 55 11.42 -2.36 15.48
CA SER A 55 10.15 -2.27 14.80
C SER A 55 8.99 -2.52 15.76
N HIS A 56 7.78 -2.14 15.36
CA HIS A 56 6.56 -2.23 16.15
C HIS A 56 5.43 -2.78 15.30
N ALA A 57 4.63 -3.70 15.85
CA ALA A 57 3.48 -4.28 15.16
C ALA A 57 2.32 -4.52 16.13
N GLY A 58 1.12 -4.60 15.59
CA GLY A 58 -0.10 -4.88 16.34
C GLY A 58 -1.33 -4.44 15.58
N PHE A 59 -2.45 -4.38 16.27
CA PHE A 59 -3.73 -4.00 15.71
C PHE A 59 -4.22 -2.69 16.31
N LEU A 60 -4.77 -1.84 15.43
CA LEU A 60 -5.53 -0.65 15.81
C LEU A 60 -6.98 -0.83 15.39
N THR A 61 -7.93 -0.56 16.30
CA THR A 61 -9.36 -0.64 16.01
C THR A 61 -9.77 0.55 15.17
N ALA A 62 -9.98 0.33 13.88
CA ALA A 62 -10.35 1.36 12.93
C ALA A 62 -11.82 1.79 13.11
N ASN A 63 -12.72 0.82 13.35
CA ASN A 63 -14.14 1.07 13.58
C ASN A 63 -14.65 0.16 14.71
N LYS A 64 -15.00 0.76 15.84
CA LYS A 64 -15.50 0.01 17.01
C LYS A 64 -16.86 -0.63 16.80
N THR A 65 -17.74 0.02 16.06
CA THR A 65 -19.11 -0.46 15.85
C THR A 65 -19.13 -1.72 14.99
N LEU A 66 -18.23 -1.77 13.99
CA LEU A 66 -18.07 -2.91 13.10
C LEU A 66 -17.03 -3.92 13.59
N GLY A 67 -16.30 -3.61 14.65
CA GLY A 67 -15.18 -4.45 15.07
C GLY A 67 -14.10 -4.57 13.99
N ASN A 68 -13.79 -3.47 13.29
CA ASN A 68 -12.77 -3.44 12.27
C ASN A 68 -11.40 -3.14 12.88
N HIS A 69 -10.44 -4.00 12.61
CA HIS A 69 -9.10 -3.94 13.15
C HIS A 69 -8.09 -4.03 12.01
N LEU A 70 -7.24 -2.99 11.86
CA LEU A 70 -6.17 -3.01 10.88
C LEU A 70 -4.84 -3.36 11.55
N PHE A 71 -4.13 -4.28 10.93
CA PHE A 71 -2.78 -4.67 11.28
C PHE A 71 -1.78 -3.68 10.68
N PHE A 72 -0.78 -3.31 11.47
CA PHE A 72 0.34 -2.51 10.98
C PHE A 72 1.68 -3.11 11.39
N TRP A 73 2.72 -2.82 10.59
CA TRP A 73 4.11 -3.05 10.96
C TRP A 73 4.92 -1.79 10.63
N PHE A 74 5.52 -1.22 11.67
CA PHE A 74 6.22 0.05 11.64
C PHE A 74 7.71 -0.13 11.91
N PHE A 75 8.54 0.54 11.11
CA PHE A 75 10.00 0.55 11.20
C PHE A 75 10.48 2.00 11.32
N PRO A 76 10.91 2.43 12.51
CA PRO A 76 11.61 3.71 12.67
C PRO A 76 12.87 3.76 11.80
N SER A 77 13.23 4.94 11.30
CA SER A 77 14.49 5.15 10.59
C SER A 77 15.69 4.72 11.42
N MET A 78 16.65 4.05 10.79
CA MET A 78 17.91 3.64 11.42
C MET A 78 19.00 4.72 11.30
N GLU A 79 18.84 5.70 10.42
CA GLU A 79 19.89 6.66 10.09
C GLU A 79 19.62 8.05 10.66
N GLN A 80 18.35 8.44 10.77
CA GLN A 80 17.96 9.80 11.12
C GLN A 80 16.85 9.82 12.16
N GLN A 81 17.08 10.53 13.27
CA GLN A 81 16.08 10.64 14.34
C GLN A 81 14.82 11.38 13.87
N ASP A 82 14.96 12.38 13.00
CA ASP A 82 13.87 13.22 12.51
C ASP A 82 13.42 12.82 11.08
N ALA A 83 13.66 11.58 10.68
CA ALA A 83 13.30 11.08 9.37
C ALA A 83 11.80 11.24 9.08
N PRO A 84 11.40 11.61 7.86
CA PRO A 84 10.02 11.58 7.43
C PRO A 84 9.37 10.20 7.62
N LEU A 85 8.06 10.19 7.85
CA LEU A 85 7.25 8.99 7.87
C LEU A 85 6.67 8.71 6.48
N LEU A 86 6.99 7.56 5.92
CA LEU A 86 6.41 7.06 4.69
C LEU A 86 5.45 5.92 5.01
N VAL A 87 4.19 6.05 4.60
CA VAL A 87 3.19 4.97 4.64
C VAL A 87 3.21 4.25 3.31
N TRP A 88 3.18 2.92 3.32
CA TRP A 88 3.08 2.09 2.12
C TRP A 88 1.83 1.22 2.15
N LEU A 89 1.04 1.29 1.07
CA LEU A 89 -0.15 0.48 0.84
C LEU A 89 -0.01 -0.30 -0.48
N ASN A 90 -0.11 -1.62 -0.42
CA ASN A 90 -0.25 -2.43 -1.62
C ASN A 90 -1.69 -2.36 -2.15
N GLY A 91 -1.84 -2.60 -3.45
CA GLY A 91 -3.11 -2.53 -4.16
C GLY A 91 -3.89 -3.84 -4.15
N GLY A 92 -4.06 -4.39 -5.31
CA GLY A 92 -4.87 -5.56 -5.62
C GLY A 92 -6.16 -5.16 -6.34
N PRO A 93 -7.28 -4.83 -5.65
CA PRO A 93 -7.48 -4.80 -4.20
C PRO A 93 -7.30 -6.15 -3.51
N GLY A 94 -7.02 -6.14 -2.23
CA GLY A 94 -6.90 -7.40 -1.48
C GLY A 94 -5.47 -7.95 -1.30
N VAL A 95 -4.44 -7.21 -1.70
CA VAL A 95 -3.03 -7.58 -1.48
C VAL A 95 -2.52 -6.99 -0.17
N SER A 96 -1.93 -7.85 0.69
CA SER A 96 -1.30 -7.42 1.92
C SER A 96 -0.12 -6.48 1.67
N SER A 97 0.01 -5.41 2.45
CA SER A 97 1.14 -4.48 2.38
C SER A 97 2.46 -5.09 2.86
N MET A 98 2.42 -6.27 3.45
CA MET A 98 3.61 -7.06 3.73
C MET A 98 4.31 -7.52 2.44
N LEU A 99 3.62 -7.48 1.28
CA LEU A 99 4.25 -7.71 -0.01
C LEU A 99 5.31 -6.63 -0.28
N GLY A 100 4.96 -5.35 -0.17
CA GLY A 100 5.91 -4.25 -0.32
C GLY A 100 7.07 -4.33 0.67
N LEU A 101 6.79 -4.72 1.91
CA LEU A 101 7.81 -4.91 2.93
C LEU A 101 8.84 -5.98 2.53
N PHE A 102 8.40 -7.17 2.16
CA PHE A 102 9.31 -8.30 1.91
C PHE A 102 9.83 -8.35 0.47
N TRP A 103 9.08 -7.81 -0.49
CA TRP A 103 9.39 -7.95 -1.90
C TRP A 103 9.98 -6.67 -2.52
N GLU A 104 9.61 -5.48 -2.02
CA GLU A 104 9.92 -4.23 -2.69
C GLU A 104 10.92 -3.33 -1.93
N ASN A 105 10.50 -2.75 -0.81
CA ASN A 105 11.21 -1.60 -0.22
C ASN A 105 11.50 -1.69 1.28
N GLY A 106 11.09 -2.78 1.93
CA GLY A 106 11.35 -2.99 3.35
C GLY A 106 12.79 -3.39 3.67
N PRO A 107 13.10 -3.57 4.96
CA PRO A 107 14.50 -3.69 5.43
C PRO A 107 15.14 -5.05 5.14
N VAL A 108 14.35 -6.06 4.80
CA VAL A 108 14.86 -7.44 4.64
C VAL A 108 14.34 -8.09 3.36
N GLU A 109 15.15 -8.99 2.85
CA GLU A 109 14.76 -9.97 1.83
C GLU A 109 14.76 -11.35 2.47
N VAL A 110 13.79 -12.17 2.15
CA VAL A 110 13.69 -13.56 2.63
C VAL A 110 14.08 -14.52 1.53
N ASP A 111 14.77 -15.60 1.92
CA ASP A 111 15.19 -16.65 0.99
C ASP A 111 14.01 -17.59 0.71
N GLU A 112 13.81 -17.95 -0.55
CA GLU A 112 12.71 -18.84 -1.00
C GLU A 112 12.74 -20.21 -0.31
N SER A 113 13.89 -20.65 0.16
CA SER A 113 14.02 -21.92 0.91
C SER A 113 13.21 -21.94 2.20
N ILE A 114 12.73 -20.78 2.70
CA ILE A 114 11.87 -20.70 3.88
C ILE A 114 10.56 -21.50 3.69
N ALA A 115 10.02 -21.50 2.47
CA ALA A 115 8.80 -22.22 2.12
C ALA A 115 8.94 -23.76 2.31
N THR A 116 10.16 -24.28 2.17
CA THR A 116 10.46 -25.71 2.27
C THR A 116 11.13 -26.11 3.56
N SER A 117 12.03 -25.26 4.09
CA SER A 117 12.79 -25.55 5.30
C SER A 117 12.04 -25.23 6.59
N GLY A 118 11.12 -24.27 6.54
CA GLY A 118 10.43 -23.73 7.72
C GLY A 118 11.34 -22.89 8.64
N TYR A 119 12.57 -22.60 8.21
CA TYR A 119 13.52 -21.76 8.97
C TYR A 119 13.66 -20.40 8.32
N ILE A 120 13.68 -19.36 9.17
CA ILE A 120 13.89 -17.98 8.72
C ILE A 120 15.34 -17.82 8.27
N LYS A 121 15.50 -17.46 6.99
CA LYS A 121 16.76 -17.04 6.40
C LYS A 121 16.51 -15.74 5.66
N SER A 122 17.06 -14.66 6.21
CA SER A 122 16.92 -13.32 5.66
C SER A 122 18.27 -12.65 5.49
N LYS A 123 18.31 -11.64 4.64
CA LYS A 123 19.43 -10.70 4.52
C LYS A 123 18.88 -9.27 4.54
N LEU A 124 19.67 -8.30 4.96
CA LEU A 124 19.32 -6.90 4.85
C LEU A 124 19.23 -6.51 3.36
N ARG A 125 18.20 -5.76 3.01
CA ARG A 125 18.05 -5.20 1.67
C ARG A 125 19.00 -4.03 1.50
N GLU A 126 19.81 -4.04 0.45
CA GLU A 126 20.82 -3.01 0.20
C GLU A 126 20.20 -1.62 -0.04
N PHE A 127 19.10 -1.57 -0.82
CA PHE A 127 18.40 -0.34 -1.15
C PHE A 127 17.05 -0.27 -0.42
N SER A 128 17.08 -0.58 0.89
CA SER A 128 15.89 -0.45 1.74
C SER A 128 15.51 1.03 1.94
N TRP A 129 14.21 1.30 1.93
CA TRP A 129 13.70 2.62 2.30
C TRP A 129 13.69 2.83 3.83
N VAL A 130 13.78 1.72 4.60
CA VAL A 130 14.02 1.77 6.06
C VAL A 130 15.49 2.04 6.33
N GLY A 131 15.90 3.21 6.32
CA GLY A 131 17.23 3.74 6.57
C GLY A 131 17.05 5.23 6.62
N PRO A 132 16.95 5.88 5.46
CA PRO A 132 16.69 7.32 5.40
C PRO A 132 15.27 7.71 5.84
N PHE A 133 14.31 6.77 5.84
CA PHE A 133 12.91 7.02 6.19
C PHE A 133 12.43 6.08 7.29
N SER A 134 11.41 6.53 8.02
CA SER A 134 10.57 5.63 8.82
C SER A 134 9.45 5.09 7.95
N MET A 135 9.23 3.76 7.98
CA MET A 135 8.27 3.09 7.10
C MET A 135 7.13 2.48 7.89
N LEU A 136 5.90 2.75 7.48
CA LEU A 136 4.68 2.17 8.04
C LEU A 136 3.93 1.38 6.97
N TYR A 137 3.79 0.09 7.17
CA TYR A 137 3.00 -0.82 6.32
C TYR A 137 1.69 -1.13 7.02
N ILE A 138 0.56 -1.01 6.33
CA ILE A 138 -0.78 -1.28 6.87
C ILE A 138 -1.49 -2.27 5.95
N ASP A 139 -1.97 -3.39 6.49
CA ASP A 139 -2.85 -4.28 5.76
C ASP A 139 -4.23 -3.62 5.62
N ASN A 140 -4.67 -3.36 4.40
CA ASN A 140 -5.91 -2.63 4.07
C ASN A 140 -6.57 -3.21 2.80
N PRO A 141 -7.91 -3.29 2.78
CA PRO A 141 -8.86 -3.10 3.90
C PRO A 141 -8.92 -4.29 4.87
N VAL A 142 -9.93 -4.34 5.76
CA VAL A 142 -10.20 -5.56 6.57
C VAL A 142 -10.35 -6.78 5.69
N GLN A 143 -10.03 -7.99 6.20
CA GLN A 143 -9.95 -9.26 5.45
C GLN A 143 -8.75 -9.34 4.47
N VAL A 144 -7.75 -8.45 4.63
CA VAL A 144 -6.49 -8.48 3.88
C VAL A 144 -5.33 -8.63 4.85
N GLY A 145 -4.37 -9.49 4.53
CA GLY A 145 -3.25 -9.79 5.41
C GLY A 145 -3.71 -10.34 6.76
N PHE A 146 -3.33 -9.66 7.84
CA PHE A 146 -3.85 -9.94 9.18
C PHE A 146 -5.04 -9.08 9.59
N SER A 147 -5.39 -8.05 8.84
CA SER A 147 -6.52 -7.16 9.16
C SER A 147 -7.85 -7.90 9.08
N TYR A 148 -8.74 -7.66 10.06
CA TYR A 148 -9.98 -8.41 10.17
C TYR A 148 -11.15 -7.57 10.68
N THR A 149 -12.34 -8.11 10.57
CA THR A 149 -13.58 -7.56 11.12
C THR A 149 -14.30 -8.61 11.96
N GLU A 150 -14.97 -8.18 13.02
CA GLU A 150 -15.82 -9.04 13.86
C GLU A 150 -17.26 -9.15 13.32
N SER A 151 -17.64 -8.29 12.36
CA SER A 151 -19.00 -8.19 11.81
C SER A 151 -19.20 -8.93 10.48
N GLY A 152 -18.25 -9.80 10.08
CA GLY A 152 -18.35 -10.52 8.82
C GLY A 152 -18.52 -9.58 7.62
N ASP A 153 -19.45 -9.86 6.73
CA ASP A 153 -19.66 -9.06 5.51
C ASP A 153 -20.14 -7.63 5.79
N GLU A 154 -20.82 -7.38 6.91
CA GLU A 154 -21.28 -6.04 7.30
C GLU A 154 -20.11 -5.12 7.66
N GLY A 155 -18.99 -5.69 8.07
CA GLY A 155 -17.76 -4.96 8.39
C GLY A 155 -16.91 -4.60 7.18
N LEU A 156 -17.21 -5.11 5.99
CA LEU A 156 -16.41 -4.87 4.80
C LEU A 156 -16.46 -3.39 4.37
N ARG A 157 -15.31 -2.88 3.96
CA ARG A 157 -15.12 -1.46 3.56
C ARG A 157 -14.76 -1.43 2.07
N LEU A 158 -15.79 -1.57 1.22
CA LEU A 158 -15.65 -1.84 -0.22
C LEU A 158 -15.69 -0.59 -1.11
N ASN A 159 -15.55 0.61 -0.52
CA ASN A 159 -15.56 1.88 -1.25
C ASN A 159 -14.61 2.90 -0.63
N GLN A 160 -14.36 3.99 -1.38
CA GLN A 160 -13.38 5.02 -1.02
C GLN A 160 -13.68 5.68 0.33
N GLU A 161 -14.92 5.92 0.65
CA GLU A 161 -15.32 6.49 1.95
C GLU A 161 -14.98 5.52 3.08
N GLY A 162 -15.41 4.25 2.94
CA GLY A 162 -15.26 3.25 3.98
C GLY A 162 -13.81 2.96 4.34
N TYR A 163 -12.99 2.56 3.36
CA TYR A 163 -11.60 2.22 3.67
C TYR A 163 -10.75 3.45 4.05
N SER A 164 -11.08 4.65 3.53
CA SER A 164 -10.36 5.86 3.97
C SER A 164 -10.70 6.29 5.38
N GLU A 165 -11.93 6.04 5.86
CA GLU A 165 -12.31 6.23 7.27
C GLU A 165 -11.54 5.31 8.20
N ASP A 166 -11.47 4.03 7.87
CA ASP A 166 -10.74 3.06 8.68
C ASP A 166 -9.23 3.39 8.71
N LEU A 167 -8.62 3.70 7.56
CA LEU A 167 -7.22 4.13 7.49
C LEU A 167 -6.97 5.43 8.24
N TYR A 168 -7.84 6.42 8.12
CA TYR A 168 -7.71 7.70 8.82
C TYR A 168 -7.77 7.53 10.34
N SER A 169 -8.71 6.71 10.83
CA SER A 169 -8.80 6.35 12.24
C SER A 169 -7.51 5.70 12.76
N VAL A 170 -6.93 4.79 11.96
CA VAL A 170 -5.65 4.14 12.28
C VAL A 170 -4.50 5.15 12.29
N MET A 171 -4.44 6.06 11.33
CA MET A 171 -3.40 7.11 11.30
C MET A 171 -3.47 8.01 12.54
N LEU A 172 -4.65 8.44 12.98
CA LEU A 172 -4.79 9.22 14.22
C LEU A 172 -4.29 8.47 15.44
N GLN A 173 -4.58 7.18 15.53
CA GLN A 173 -4.11 6.33 16.64
C GLN A 173 -2.60 6.07 16.54
N PHE A 174 -2.05 5.92 15.33
CA PHE A 174 -0.60 5.81 15.12
C PHE A 174 0.14 7.04 15.66
N TYR A 175 -0.35 8.24 15.38
CA TYR A 175 0.22 9.48 15.91
C TYR A 175 0.02 9.63 17.43
N SER A 176 -1.04 9.03 17.99
CA SER A 176 -1.19 8.93 19.44
C SER A 176 -0.20 7.93 20.05
N LEU A 177 0.07 6.83 19.34
CA LEU A 177 1.05 5.81 19.75
C LEU A 177 2.50 6.33 19.65
N PHE A 178 2.80 7.13 18.62
CA PHE A 178 4.13 7.69 18.36
C PHE A 178 4.06 9.22 18.25
N PRO A 179 3.87 9.95 19.36
CA PRO A 179 3.62 11.39 19.32
C PRO A 179 4.80 12.22 18.77
N ASP A 180 6.02 11.71 18.82
CA ASP A 180 7.21 12.36 18.26
C ASP A 180 7.11 12.56 16.73
N TYR A 181 6.23 11.80 16.07
CA TYR A 181 6.01 11.91 14.63
C TYR A 181 5.14 13.10 14.21
N HIS A 182 4.48 13.80 15.14
CA HIS A 182 3.71 15.02 14.82
C HIS A 182 4.54 16.15 14.20
N ASN A 183 5.85 16.15 14.44
CA ASN A 183 6.77 17.16 13.91
C ASN A 183 7.55 16.68 12.67
N ARG A 184 7.20 15.54 12.09
CA ARG A 184 7.88 14.94 10.94
C ARG A 184 6.95 14.94 9.73
N GLU A 185 7.51 15.23 8.54
CA GLU A 185 6.74 15.17 7.31
C GLU A 185 6.15 13.76 7.10
N LEU A 186 4.86 13.71 6.74
CA LEU A 186 4.13 12.51 6.36
C LEU A 186 4.01 12.42 4.85
N TYR A 187 4.42 11.31 4.29
CA TYR A 187 4.16 10.94 2.90
C TYR A 187 3.34 9.66 2.86
N ILE A 188 2.27 9.64 2.08
CA ILE A 188 1.41 8.46 1.91
C ILE A 188 1.61 7.93 0.51
N GLY A 189 1.93 6.65 0.39
CA GLY A 189 2.18 6.05 -0.91
C GLY A 189 1.72 4.61 -1.01
N GLY A 190 1.88 4.08 -2.22
CA GLY A 190 1.55 2.72 -2.56
C GLY A 190 1.60 2.49 -4.06
N GLN A 191 1.10 1.33 -4.49
CA GLN A 191 1.11 0.98 -5.91
C GLN A 191 -0.21 0.36 -6.37
N SER A 192 -0.43 0.36 -7.69
CA SER A 192 -1.55 -0.34 -8.30
C SER A 192 -2.90 0.22 -7.84
N TYR A 193 -3.79 -0.62 -7.33
CA TYR A 193 -5.08 -0.20 -6.76
C TYR A 193 -4.93 0.79 -5.58
N ALA A 194 -3.75 0.92 -4.97
CA ALA A 194 -3.49 1.98 -3.99
C ALA A 194 -3.55 3.38 -4.62
N GLY A 195 -3.60 3.51 -5.95
CA GLY A 195 -4.03 4.70 -6.67
C GLY A 195 -5.43 5.19 -6.32
N LYS A 196 -6.22 4.37 -5.60
CA LYS A 196 -7.49 4.77 -4.98
C LYS A 196 -7.35 4.94 -3.46
N TYR A 197 -6.67 4.02 -2.77
CA TYR A 197 -6.52 4.09 -1.31
C TYR A 197 -5.78 5.35 -0.87
N VAL A 198 -4.67 5.66 -1.53
CA VAL A 198 -3.81 6.79 -1.17
C VAL A 198 -4.50 8.14 -1.40
N PRO A 199 -5.09 8.45 -2.58
CA PRO A 199 -5.82 9.70 -2.75
C PRO A 199 -7.01 9.85 -1.80
N ALA A 200 -7.76 8.77 -1.54
CA ALA A 200 -8.90 8.82 -0.63
C ALA A 200 -8.45 9.14 0.81
N LEU A 201 -7.39 8.49 1.32
CA LEU A 201 -6.84 8.76 2.65
C LEU A 201 -6.20 10.16 2.73
N ALA A 202 -5.35 10.52 1.77
CA ALA A 202 -4.65 11.79 1.78
C ALA A 202 -5.61 12.98 1.68
N HIS A 203 -6.65 12.87 0.85
CA HIS A 203 -7.70 13.89 0.74
C HIS A 203 -8.50 13.99 2.05
N LYS A 204 -8.80 12.86 2.71
CA LYS A 204 -9.48 12.87 4.02
C LYS A 204 -8.63 13.57 5.09
N ILE A 205 -7.31 13.37 5.08
CA ILE A 205 -6.37 14.10 5.94
C ILE A 205 -6.35 15.59 5.58
N HIS A 206 -6.31 15.94 4.29
CA HIS A 206 -6.37 17.33 3.82
C HIS A 206 -7.60 18.06 4.35
N VAL A 207 -8.78 17.45 4.21
CA VAL A 207 -10.05 18.01 4.73
C VAL A 207 -10.03 18.12 6.25
N GLY A 208 -9.60 17.07 6.96
CA GLY A 208 -9.50 17.09 8.42
C GLY A 208 -8.57 18.17 8.96
N ASN A 209 -7.42 18.36 8.31
CA ASN A 209 -6.47 19.44 8.66
C ASN A 209 -7.04 20.84 8.38
N ARG A 210 -7.70 21.03 7.23
CA ARG A 210 -8.33 22.30 6.84
C ARG A 210 -9.45 22.68 7.80
N ASP A 211 -10.27 21.73 8.20
CA ASP A 211 -11.42 21.97 9.08
C ASP A 211 -10.99 22.10 10.55
N GLY A 212 -9.70 21.96 10.87
CA GLY A 212 -9.13 22.15 12.21
C GLY A 212 -9.47 21.04 13.21
N ASN A 213 -10.04 19.92 12.74
CA ASN A 213 -10.41 18.79 13.58
C ASN A 213 -9.21 17.97 14.06
N THR A 214 -8.15 17.95 13.24
CA THR A 214 -6.91 17.20 13.49
C THR A 214 -5.77 17.92 12.79
N HIS A 215 -4.53 17.54 13.11
CA HIS A 215 -3.36 18.00 12.37
C HIS A 215 -2.41 16.82 12.14
N LEU A 216 -2.48 16.20 10.97
CA LEU A 216 -1.49 15.25 10.48
C LEU A 216 -0.56 15.96 9.49
N PRO A 217 0.76 15.86 9.63
CA PRO A 217 1.73 16.69 8.90
C PRO A 217 1.94 16.18 7.45
N LEU A 218 0.86 16.06 6.67
CA LEU A 218 0.89 15.61 5.30
C LEU A 218 1.73 16.55 4.44
N ALA A 219 2.82 16.04 3.86
CA ALA A 219 3.73 16.76 2.97
C ALA A 219 3.58 16.35 1.51
N GLY A 220 3.15 15.11 1.25
CA GLY A 220 2.98 14.63 -0.12
C GLY A 220 2.46 13.21 -0.22
N ILE A 221 2.28 12.79 -1.48
CA ILE A 221 1.94 11.41 -1.84
C ILE A 221 2.90 10.86 -2.89
N TYR A 222 3.05 9.53 -2.95
CA TYR A 222 3.86 8.85 -3.95
C TYR A 222 3.20 7.55 -4.43
N LEU A 223 3.09 7.37 -5.74
CA LEU A 223 2.27 6.33 -6.36
C LEU A 223 3.02 5.61 -7.48
N GLY A 224 3.15 4.29 -7.37
CA GLY A 224 3.70 3.40 -8.38
C GLY A 224 2.61 2.78 -9.22
N GLY A 225 2.61 3.01 -10.55
CA GLY A 225 1.59 2.47 -11.46
C GLY A 225 0.17 2.60 -10.91
N PRO A 226 -0.31 3.81 -10.55
CA PRO A 226 -1.57 3.96 -9.84
C PRO A 226 -2.78 3.76 -10.74
N PHE A 227 -3.77 3.02 -10.26
CA PHE A 227 -5.10 2.91 -10.87
C PHE A 227 -6.05 3.90 -10.19
N PHE A 228 -6.32 5.04 -10.81
CA PHE A 228 -7.09 6.14 -10.20
C PHE A 228 -8.17 6.74 -11.13
N ALA A 229 -8.05 6.55 -12.45
CA ALA A 229 -8.95 7.04 -13.49
C ALA A 229 -9.43 5.86 -14.36
N PRO A 230 -10.31 5.00 -13.85
CA PRO A 230 -10.60 3.69 -14.45
C PRO A 230 -11.05 3.71 -15.90
N GLU A 231 -11.91 4.66 -16.31
CA GLU A 231 -12.39 4.72 -17.69
C GLU A 231 -11.26 5.06 -18.66
N GLU A 232 -10.53 6.11 -18.36
CA GLU A 232 -9.45 6.63 -19.18
C GLU A 232 -8.29 5.64 -19.27
N GLU A 233 -7.93 5.05 -18.13
CA GLU A 233 -6.84 4.08 -18.04
C GLU A 233 -7.15 2.80 -18.80
N ASN A 234 -8.36 2.25 -18.63
CA ASN A 234 -8.77 1.04 -19.34
C ASN A 234 -8.83 1.23 -20.86
N LEU A 235 -9.24 2.41 -21.34
CA LEU A 235 -9.21 2.72 -22.76
C LEU A 235 -7.77 2.83 -23.30
N ALA A 236 -6.88 3.43 -22.53
CA ALA A 236 -5.47 3.60 -22.90
C ALA A 236 -4.67 2.29 -22.86
N PHE A 237 -5.12 1.29 -22.08
CA PHE A 237 -4.51 -0.04 -22.06
C PHE A 237 -4.36 -0.63 -23.47
N TYR A 238 -5.42 -0.56 -24.28
CA TYR A 238 -5.41 -1.14 -25.62
C TYR A 238 -4.58 -0.36 -26.63
N ASP A 239 -4.37 0.93 -26.41
CA ASP A 239 -3.41 1.71 -27.22
C ASP A 239 -1.97 1.23 -26.96
N PHE A 240 -1.65 0.99 -25.69
CA PHE A 240 -0.37 0.41 -25.29
C PHE A 240 -0.21 -1.01 -25.85
N ALA A 241 -1.19 -1.88 -25.64
CA ALA A 241 -1.13 -3.27 -26.08
C ALA A 241 -0.94 -3.39 -27.61
N PHE A 242 -1.57 -2.49 -28.37
CA PHE A 242 -1.37 -2.39 -29.82
C PHE A 242 0.03 -1.88 -30.18
N ALA A 243 0.49 -0.82 -29.53
CA ALA A 243 1.83 -0.26 -29.78
C ALA A 243 2.95 -1.27 -29.49
N MET A 244 2.74 -2.12 -28.50
CA MET A 244 3.67 -3.20 -28.13
C MET A 244 3.53 -4.45 -29.03
N GLY A 245 2.52 -4.49 -29.93
CA GLY A 245 2.27 -5.63 -30.80
C GLY A 245 1.59 -6.83 -30.14
N PHE A 246 1.03 -6.66 -28.93
CA PHE A 246 0.33 -7.74 -28.22
C PHE A 246 -1.02 -8.07 -28.84
N VAL A 247 -1.72 -7.07 -29.38
CA VAL A 247 -3.06 -7.22 -29.94
C VAL A 247 -3.18 -6.63 -31.34
N SER A 248 -4.20 -7.08 -32.11
CA SER A 248 -4.51 -6.53 -33.42
C SER A 248 -5.32 -5.22 -33.32
N HIS A 249 -5.33 -4.44 -34.40
CA HIS A 249 -6.19 -3.26 -34.49
C HIS A 249 -7.69 -3.60 -34.33
N GLU A 250 -8.12 -4.74 -34.84
CA GLU A 250 -9.51 -5.23 -34.68
C GLU A 250 -9.85 -5.41 -33.20
N THR A 251 -8.96 -6.08 -32.44
CA THR A 251 -9.11 -6.25 -30.98
C THR A 251 -9.22 -4.91 -30.26
N VAL A 252 -8.39 -3.91 -30.64
CA VAL A 252 -8.47 -2.56 -30.03
C VAL A 252 -9.85 -1.94 -30.20
N VAL A 253 -10.39 -1.97 -31.42
CA VAL A 253 -11.72 -1.39 -31.73
C VAL A 253 -12.82 -2.10 -30.96
N GLU A 254 -12.81 -3.42 -30.95
CA GLU A 254 -13.78 -4.25 -30.23
C GLU A 254 -13.77 -3.94 -28.73
N ARG A 255 -12.60 -4.04 -28.11
CA ARG A 255 -12.44 -3.90 -26.65
C ARG A 255 -12.72 -2.48 -26.17
N LYS A 256 -12.24 -1.45 -26.86
CA LYS A 256 -12.61 -0.08 -26.52
C LYS A 256 -14.11 0.18 -26.60
N THR A 257 -14.77 -0.43 -27.60
CA THR A 257 -16.24 -0.35 -27.71
C THR A 257 -16.95 -1.01 -26.53
N GLU A 258 -16.44 -2.15 -26.05
CA GLU A 258 -16.98 -2.84 -24.86
C GLU A 258 -16.76 -2.00 -23.60
N ILE A 259 -15.56 -1.44 -23.39
CA ILE A 259 -15.23 -0.58 -22.24
C ILE A 259 -16.16 0.64 -22.21
N VAL A 260 -16.33 1.34 -23.34
CA VAL A 260 -17.25 2.49 -23.42
C VAL A 260 -18.68 2.10 -22.98
N LYS A 261 -19.20 0.95 -23.45
CA LYS A 261 -20.53 0.47 -23.05
C LYS A 261 -20.64 0.14 -21.57
N ILE A 262 -19.54 -0.35 -20.95
CA ILE A 262 -19.50 -0.59 -19.50
C ILE A 262 -19.68 0.75 -18.76
N TYR A 263 -18.88 1.76 -19.10
CA TYR A 263 -18.95 3.07 -18.44
C TYR A 263 -20.21 3.86 -18.76
N GLU A 264 -20.85 3.64 -19.92
CA GLU A 264 -22.20 4.14 -20.19
C GLU A 264 -23.22 3.59 -19.18
N LYS A 265 -23.16 2.28 -18.89
CA LYS A 265 -24.03 1.67 -17.86
C LYS A 265 -23.74 2.21 -16.46
N VAL A 266 -22.45 2.43 -16.12
CA VAL A 266 -22.07 3.05 -14.84
C VAL A 266 -22.70 4.43 -14.70
N ARG A 267 -22.57 5.28 -15.74
CA ARG A 267 -23.19 6.64 -15.76
C ARG A 267 -24.72 6.62 -15.66
N GLU A 268 -25.34 5.58 -16.15
CA GLU A 268 -26.80 5.37 -16.03
C GLU A 268 -27.23 4.79 -14.67
N GLY A 269 -26.28 4.56 -13.74
CA GLY A 269 -26.55 3.93 -12.44
C GLY A 269 -27.01 2.47 -12.54
N LYS A 270 -26.71 1.79 -13.64
CA LYS A 270 -27.05 0.38 -13.85
C LYS A 270 -26.01 -0.52 -13.18
N HIS A 271 -26.52 -1.54 -12.52
CA HIS A 271 -25.65 -2.56 -11.90
C HIS A 271 -24.81 -3.27 -12.99
N LEU A 272 -23.52 -3.39 -12.75
CA LEU A 272 -22.63 -4.13 -13.61
C LEU A 272 -22.69 -5.61 -13.22
N ASN A 273 -23.14 -6.45 -14.16
CA ASN A 273 -23.00 -7.91 -14.01
C ASN A 273 -21.58 -8.37 -14.37
N MET A 274 -20.58 -7.55 -14.01
CA MET A 274 -19.18 -7.80 -14.30
C MET A 274 -18.37 -7.59 -13.03
N THR A 275 -17.49 -8.52 -12.74
CA THR A 275 -16.54 -8.43 -11.63
C THR A 275 -15.24 -7.78 -12.09
N MET A 276 -14.40 -7.34 -11.13
CA MET A 276 -13.03 -6.94 -11.44
C MET A 276 -12.27 -8.05 -12.19
N MET A 277 -12.51 -9.28 -11.81
CA MET A 277 -11.90 -10.44 -12.44
C MET A 277 -12.25 -10.54 -13.93
N ASP A 278 -13.50 -10.27 -14.30
CA ASP A 278 -13.92 -10.35 -15.70
C ASP A 278 -13.17 -9.33 -16.57
N LEU A 279 -13.03 -8.08 -16.09
CA LEU A 279 -12.29 -7.03 -16.80
C LEU A 279 -10.79 -7.36 -16.91
N MET A 280 -10.16 -7.77 -15.81
CA MET A 280 -8.73 -8.11 -15.80
C MET A 280 -8.48 -9.38 -16.60
N THR A 281 -9.39 -10.37 -16.56
CA THR A 281 -9.28 -11.60 -17.36
C THR A 281 -9.33 -11.27 -18.86
N MET A 282 -10.15 -10.31 -19.26
CA MET A 282 -10.19 -9.84 -20.64
C MET A 282 -8.81 -9.29 -21.07
N PHE A 283 -8.18 -8.43 -20.27
CA PHE A 283 -6.85 -7.88 -20.56
C PHE A 283 -5.78 -8.97 -20.61
N TRP A 284 -5.74 -9.88 -19.65
CA TRP A 284 -4.76 -10.97 -19.59
C TRP A 284 -4.91 -11.94 -20.75
N TYR A 285 -6.16 -12.28 -21.09
CA TYR A 285 -6.45 -13.18 -22.23
C TYR A 285 -6.00 -12.58 -23.56
N ASP A 286 -6.28 -11.30 -23.78
CA ASP A 286 -5.94 -10.62 -25.03
C ASP A 286 -4.42 -10.47 -25.21
N VAL A 287 -3.67 -10.23 -24.12
CA VAL A 287 -2.21 -10.07 -24.16
C VAL A 287 -1.48 -11.40 -24.18
N GLY A 288 -2.01 -12.42 -23.51
CA GLY A 288 -1.50 -13.81 -23.55
C GLY A 288 -0.14 -14.04 -22.92
N LEU A 289 0.29 -13.18 -21.97
CA LEU A 289 1.52 -13.31 -21.18
C LEU A 289 1.29 -14.22 -19.96
N GLU A 290 2.36 -14.85 -19.44
CA GLU A 290 2.31 -15.63 -18.20
C GLU A 290 2.05 -14.70 -16.98
N THR A 291 2.66 -13.52 -16.99
CA THR A 291 2.39 -12.43 -16.04
C THR A 291 2.45 -11.08 -16.74
N ASN A 292 1.63 -10.15 -16.26
CA ASN A 292 1.59 -8.76 -16.75
C ASN A 292 2.41 -7.81 -15.86
N ASP A 293 3.05 -8.29 -14.80
CA ASP A 293 3.90 -7.47 -13.93
C ASP A 293 5.07 -6.87 -14.70
N ASN A 294 5.78 -7.71 -15.46
CA ASN A 294 6.92 -7.32 -16.27
C ASN A 294 6.97 -8.18 -17.54
N PHE A 295 6.69 -7.59 -18.70
CA PHE A 295 6.57 -8.36 -19.95
C PHE A 295 7.91 -8.89 -20.48
N VAL A 296 9.04 -8.41 -19.94
CA VAL A 296 10.38 -8.86 -20.36
C VAL A 296 10.87 -10.02 -19.48
N THR A 297 10.82 -9.84 -18.16
CA THR A 297 11.33 -10.87 -17.23
C THR A 297 10.33 -11.98 -16.96
N GLN A 298 9.05 -11.74 -17.17
CA GLN A 298 7.95 -12.64 -16.84
C GLN A 298 7.98 -13.11 -15.38
N GLN A 299 8.45 -12.21 -14.47
CA GLN A 299 8.48 -12.45 -13.04
C GLN A 299 7.37 -11.68 -12.35
N SER A 300 6.81 -12.26 -11.30
CA SER A 300 5.84 -11.63 -10.41
C SER A 300 6.11 -12.00 -8.96
N ALA A 301 5.51 -11.24 -8.03
CA ALA A 301 5.61 -11.50 -6.61
C ALA A 301 5.07 -12.88 -6.23
N SER A 302 5.76 -13.56 -5.32
CA SER A 302 5.33 -14.85 -4.80
C SER A 302 4.43 -14.69 -3.57
N TYR A 303 3.11 -14.67 -3.77
CA TYR A 303 2.15 -14.70 -2.65
C TYR A 303 2.32 -15.94 -1.77
N GLY A 304 2.63 -17.09 -2.40
CA GLY A 304 2.88 -18.34 -1.66
C GLY A 304 4.10 -18.28 -0.74
N LEU A 305 5.18 -17.59 -1.15
CA LEU A 305 6.34 -17.35 -0.31
C LEU A 305 5.98 -16.45 0.87
N LEU A 306 5.24 -15.37 0.63
CA LEU A 306 4.78 -14.45 1.67
C LEU A 306 3.87 -15.15 2.67
N ASP A 307 2.91 -15.97 2.20
CA ASP A 307 2.08 -16.83 3.06
C ASP A 307 2.91 -17.77 3.93
N ALA A 308 3.93 -18.41 3.35
CA ALA A 308 4.83 -19.30 4.09
C ALA A 308 5.58 -18.57 5.19
N VAL A 309 6.09 -17.39 4.91
CA VAL A 309 6.78 -16.52 5.88
C VAL A 309 5.85 -16.14 7.03
N MET A 310 4.69 -15.56 6.71
CA MET A 310 3.77 -15.00 7.72
C MET A 310 3.06 -16.06 8.57
N ARG A 311 3.04 -17.32 8.14
CA ARG A 311 2.49 -18.47 8.92
C ARG A 311 3.49 -19.08 9.89
N LEU A 312 4.78 -18.71 9.85
CA LEU A 312 5.75 -19.23 10.82
C LEU A 312 5.40 -18.80 12.25
N LYS A 313 5.43 -19.76 13.19
CA LYS A 313 5.04 -19.51 14.58
C LYS A 313 5.85 -18.40 15.25
N GLU A 314 7.16 -18.36 14.94
CA GLU A 314 8.04 -17.34 15.50
C GLU A 314 7.66 -15.94 14.97
N ILE A 315 7.33 -15.81 13.68
CA ILE A 315 6.89 -14.55 13.07
C ILE A 315 5.56 -14.12 13.67
N ARG A 316 4.57 -15.01 13.70
CA ARG A 316 3.25 -14.74 14.28
C ARG A 316 3.34 -14.26 15.72
N LYS A 317 4.18 -14.95 16.53
CA LYS A 317 4.41 -14.58 17.94
C LYS A 317 5.07 -13.21 18.06
N ALA A 318 6.09 -12.93 17.24
CA ALA A 318 6.82 -11.65 17.29
C ALA A 318 5.97 -10.47 16.78
N LEU A 319 5.03 -10.72 15.87
CA LEU A 319 4.10 -9.73 15.33
C LEU A 319 2.84 -9.56 16.18
N HIS A 320 2.70 -10.34 17.27
CA HIS A 320 1.58 -10.23 18.21
C HIS A 320 0.20 -10.47 17.57
N VAL A 321 0.14 -11.30 16.50
CA VAL A 321 -1.09 -11.49 15.72
C VAL A 321 -2.05 -12.53 16.29
N GLY A 322 -1.66 -13.22 17.37
CA GLY A 322 -2.49 -14.24 18.01
C GLY A 322 -2.92 -15.35 17.05
N SER A 323 -4.20 -15.68 17.07
CA SER A 323 -4.80 -16.71 16.21
C SER A 323 -5.27 -16.18 14.85
N GLN A 324 -5.12 -14.89 14.54
CA GLN A 324 -5.61 -14.30 13.29
C GLN A 324 -4.99 -14.98 12.06
N ASP A 325 -5.83 -15.39 11.11
CA ASP A 325 -5.36 -15.97 9.87
C ASP A 325 -4.65 -14.90 9.00
N TYR A 326 -3.75 -15.36 8.13
CA TYR A 326 -3.05 -14.52 7.18
C TYR A 326 -3.31 -14.99 5.76
N GLY A 327 -3.58 -14.02 4.88
CA GLY A 327 -3.61 -14.23 3.44
C GLY A 327 -2.87 -13.11 2.70
N ALA A 328 -1.82 -13.47 1.96
CA ALA A 328 -1.07 -12.50 1.15
C ALA A 328 -1.95 -11.83 0.09
N PHE A 329 -2.96 -12.55 -0.40
CA PHE A 329 -4.00 -12.08 -1.32
C PHE A 329 -5.38 -12.57 -0.88
N SER A 330 -6.34 -11.66 -0.76
CA SER A 330 -7.74 -11.95 -0.44
C SER A 330 -8.59 -11.92 -1.71
N TYR A 331 -8.87 -13.10 -2.26
CA TYR A 331 -9.72 -13.22 -3.45
C TYR A 331 -11.15 -12.72 -3.20
N SER A 332 -11.70 -12.93 -2.00
CA SER A 332 -13.02 -12.45 -1.63
C SER A 332 -13.12 -10.93 -1.67
N ILE A 333 -12.12 -10.22 -1.15
CA ILE A 333 -12.03 -8.76 -1.22
C ILE A 333 -11.84 -8.31 -2.67
N TYR A 334 -10.93 -8.93 -3.41
CA TYR A 334 -10.71 -8.62 -4.82
C TYR A 334 -12.02 -8.64 -5.62
N SER A 335 -12.82 -9.70 -5.46
CA SER A 335 -14.10 -9.85 -6.15
C SER A 335 -15.17 -8.88 -5.66
N ALA A 336 -15.18 -8.56 -4.36
CA ALA A 336 -16.20 -7.68 -3.75
C ALA A 336 -16.04 -6.21 -4.16
N PHE A 337 -14.85 -5.78 -4.60
CA PHE A 337 -14.58 -4.39 -5.01
C PHE A 337 -15.11 -4.00 -6.40
N SER A 338 -15.93 -4.83 -7.04
CA SER A 338 -16.42 -4.61 -8.40
C SER A 338 -17.10 -3.26 -8.63
N GLU A 339 -17.81 -2.71 -7.64
CA GLU A 339 -18.45 -1.40 -7.72
C GLU A 339 -17.42 -0.25 -7.58
N ASP A 340 -16.47 -0.38 -6.65
CA ASP A 340 -15.41 0.64 -6.48
C ASP A 340 -14.43 0.66 -7.65
N LEU A 341 -14.25 -0.46 -8.34
CA LEU A 341 -13.36 -0.58 -9.49
C LEU A 341 -13.60 0.51 -10.53
N VAL A 342 -14.85 0.82 -10.82
CA VAL A 342 -15.25 1.77 -11.87
C VAL A 342 -15.41 3.20 -11.37
N VAL A 343 -15.24 3.46 -10.07
CA VAL A 343 -15.34 4.79 -9.48
C VAL A 343 -13.98 5.48 -9.47
N SER A 344 -13.89 6.64 -10.08
CA SER A 344 -12.64 7.42 -10.18
C SER A 344 -12.29 8.13 -8.87
N THR A 345 -10.98 8.33 -8.64
CA THR A 345 -10.43 9.23 -7.61
C THR A 345 -9.85 10.53 -8.21
N ILE A 346 -10.20 10.86 -9.45
CA ILE A 346 -9.78 12.10 -10.10
C ILE A 346 -10.04 13.36 -9.25
N PRO A 347 -11.22 13.53 -8.59
CA PRO A 347 -11.44 14.71 -7.76
C PRO A 347 -10.43 14.85 -6.61
N GLN A 348 -10.16 13.76 -5.90
CA GLN A 348 -9.18 13.74 -4.81
C GLN A 348 -7.76 14.00 -5.35
N MET A 349 -7.40 13.39 -6.49
CA MET A 349 -6.11 13.61 -7.14
C MET A 349 -5.91 15.06 -7.57
N ALA A 350 -6.95 15.73 -8.10
CA ALA A 350 -6.87 17.14 -8.49
C ALA A 350 -6.53 18.03 -7.27
N ASP A 351 -7.25 17.84 -6.15
CA ASP A 351 -7.00 18.58 -4.93
C ASP A 351 -5.58 18.33 -4.37
N LEU A 352 -5.10 17.09 -4.46
CA LEU A 352 -3.76 16.74 -3.96
C LEU A 352 -2.65 17.32 -4.86
N LEU A 353 -2.82 17.29 -6.18
CA LEU A 353 -1.89 17.89 -7.14
C LEU A 353 -1.77 19.41 -6.97
N ASP A 354 -2.84 20.06 -6.52
CA ASP A 354 -2.84 21.51 -6.28
C ASP A 354 -2.23 21.90 -4.93
N ASN A 355 -2.17 21.00 -3.94
CA ASN A 355 -1.83 21.37 -2.57
C ASN A 355 -0.55 20.72 -2.01
N TYR A 356 -0.06 19.63 -2.60
CA TYR A 356 1.01 18.80 -2.02
C TYR A 356 2.07 18.41 -3.04
N LYS A 357 3.22 17.94 -2.54
CA LYS A 357 4.19 17.23 -3.38
C LYS A 357 3.57 15.91 -3.84
N VAL A 358 3.57 15.65 -5.13
CA VAL A 358 3.05 14.39 -5.71
C VAL A 358 4.11 13.75 -6.59
N LEU A 359 4.44 12.49 -6.31
CA LEU A 359 5.25 11.65 -7.19
C LEU A 359 4.36 10.57 -7.80
N ILE A 360 4.35 10.47 -9.12
CA ILE A 360 3.78 9.31 -9.83
C ILE A 360 4.89 8.68 -10.67
N PHE A 361 5.12 7.39 -10.46
CA PHE A 361 6.14 6.64 -11.20
C PHE A 361 5.57 5.35 -11.79
N THR A 362 6.12 4.93 -12.91
CA THR A 362 5.77 3.67 -13.60
C THR A 362 7.02 3.01 -14.12
N GLY A 363 7.01 1.68 -14.23
CA GLY A 363 8.01 0.97 -15.03
C GLY A 363 7.62 0.97 -16.51
N ASP A 364 8.59 0.98 -17.40
CA ASP A 364 8.33 0.93 -18.85
C ASP A 364 8.01 -0.49 -19.37
N TYR A 365 8.18 -1.52 -18.51
CA TYR A 365 7.83 -2.93 -18.78
C TYR A 365 6.52 -3.36 -18.09
N ASP A 366 5.83 -2.44 -17.41
CA ASP A 366 4.54 -2.68 -16.76
C ASP A 366 3.43 -2.83 -17.79
N VAL A 367 2.71 -3.95 -17.78
CA VAL A 367 1.52 -4.17 -18.61
C VAL A 367 0.24 -3.95 -17.82
N ILE A 368 0.28 -4.12 -16.49
CA ILE A 368 -0.90 -4.02 -15.62
C ILE A 368 -1.42 -2.57 -15.61
N ILE A 369 -0.54 -1.63 -15.21
CA ILE A 369 -0.86 -0.19 -15.21
C ILE A 369 0.31 0.56 -15.85
N ASN A 370 0.33 0.49 -17.16
CA ASN A 370 1.40 1.05 -17.97
C ASN A 370 1.39 2.58 -18.02
N SER A 371 2.50 3.13 -18.52
CA SER A 371 2.67 4.59 -18.60
C SER A 371 1.56 5.32 -19.40
N PRO A 372 1.09 4.83 -20.55
CA PRO A 372 -0.05 5.41 -21.27
C PRO A 372 -1.35 5.46 -20.48
N MET A 373 -1.65 4.43 -19.65
CA MET A 373 -2.83 4.44 -18.77
C MET A 373 -2.76 5.60 -17.79
N VAL A 374 -1.65 5.71 -17.07
CA VAL A 374 -1.42 6.80 -16.10
C VAL A 374 -1.47 8.17 -16.76
N GLU A 375 -0.90 8.31 -17.96
CA GLU A 375 -0.99 9.58 -18.71
C GLU A 375 -2.43 9.94 -19.09
N ALA A 376 -3.25 8.96 -19.48
CA ALA A 376 -4.65 9.20 -19.79
C ALA A 376 -5.43 9.70 -18.55
N GLY A 377 -5.19 9.10 -17.38
CA GLY A 377 -5.75 9.57 -16.12
C GLY A 377 -5.31 10.98 -15.75
N LEU A 378 -4.01 11.31 -15.89
CA LEU A 378 -3.48 12.65 -15.63
C LEU A 378 -4.04 13.70 -16.59
N GLN A 379 -4.22 13.34 -17.88
CA GLN A 379 -4.85 14.21 -18.87
C GLN A 379 -6.31 14.51 -18.54
N ALA A 380 -7.03 13.59 -17.94
CA ALA A 380 -8.42 13.77 -17.52
C ALA A 380 -8.56 14.52 -16.19
N THR A 381 -7.49 14.61 -15.39
CA THR A 381 -7.53 15.23 -14.06
C THR A 381 -7.51 16.76 -14.17
N PRO A 382 -8.54 17.49 -13.68
CA PRO A 382 -8.63 18.95 -13.79
C PRO A 382 -7.93 19.64 -12.60
N TRP A 383 -6.62 19.85 -12.67
CA TRP A 383 -5.83 20.56 -11.68
C TRP A 383 -5.19 21.84 -12.26
N SER A 384 -4.73 22.74 -11.41
CA SER A 384 -4.36 24.10 -11.80
C SER A 384 -3.23 24.18 -12.83
N LEU A 385 -2.23 23.27 -12.74
CA LEU A 385 -1.07 23.25 -13.67
C LEU A 385 -1.19 22.17 -14.76
N ARG A 386 -2.39 21.63 -15.01
CA ARG A 386 -2.61 20.57 -16.01
C ARG A 386 -2.07 20.94 -17.40
N GLU A 387 -2.40 22.12 -17.89
CA GLU A 387 -1.94 22.57 -19.23
C GLU A 387 -0.42 22.73 -19.28
N GLU A 388 0.22 23.17 -18.19
CA GLU A 388 1.67 23.25 -18.08
C GLU A 388 2.28 21.84 -18.15
N TYR A 389 1.71 20.90 -17.41
CA TYR A 389 2.13 19.50 -17.44
C TYR A 389 2.03 18.88 -18.82
N LEU A 390 0.91 19.07 -19.52
CA LEU A 390 0.69 18.51 -20.86
C LEU A 390 1.68 19.03 -21.90
N ASN A 391 2.21 20.25 -21.70
CA ASN A 391 3.22 20.87 -22.55
C ASN A 391 4.66 20.71 -22.02
N ALA A 392 4.84 20.07 -20.85
CA ALA A 392 6.16 19.90 -20.26
C ALA A 392 7.03 18.92 -21.07
N THR A 393 8.27 19.30 -21.30
CA THR A 393 9.26 18.40 -21.90
C THR A 393 9.74 17.39 -20.87
N ARG A 394 9.79 16.13 -21.25
CA ARG A 394 10.39 15.09 -20.40
C ARG A 394 11.91 15.15 -20.49
N SER A 395 12.53 15.17 -19.32
CA SER A 395 13.99 15.09 -19.18
C SER A 395 14.45 13.64 -19.15
N ILE A 396 15.63 13.39 -19.67
CA ILE A 396 16.27 12.07 -19.59
C ILE A 396 16.94 11.96 -18.21
N TRP A 397 16.70 10.86 -17.53
CA TRP A 397 17.37 10.51 -16.28
C TRP A 397 18.49 9.53 -16.58
N MET A 398 19.74 9.97 -16.34
CA MET A 398 20.95 9.21 -16.63
C MET A 398 21.71 8.90 -15.35
N SER A 399 22.42 7.77 -15.33
CA SER A 399 23.43 7.48 -14.31
C SER A 399 24.71 8.31 -14.52
N SER A 400 25.61 8.31 -13.55
CA SER A 400 26.94 8.90 -13.70
C SER A 400 27.79 8.21 -14.76
N SER A 401 27.48 6.93 -15.09
CA SER A 401 28.09 6.17 -16.19
C SER A 401 27.41 6.40 -17.54
N LEU A 402 26.47 7.32 -17.63
CA LEU A 402 25.67 7.64 -18.82
C LEU A 402 24.71 6.53 -19.27
N ASP A 403 24.34 5.61 -18.37
CA ASP A 403 23.28 4.64 -18.65
C ASP A 403 21.91 5.28 -18.49
N LEU A 404 20.97 4.91 -19.34
CA LEU A 404 19.59 5.36 -19.24
C LEU A 404 18.92 4.74 -18.00
N ILE A 405 18.52 5.59 -17.05
CA ILE A 405 17.75 5.19 -15.86
C ILE A 405 16.25 5.33 -16.11
N GLY A 406 15.85 6.38 -16.83
CA GLY A 406 14.44 6.64 -17.10
C GLY A 406 14.19 8.03 -17.68
N TYR A 407 12.96 8.48 -17.51
CA TYR A 407 12.50 9.80 -17.93
C TYR A 407 11.72 10.46 -16.81
N PHE A 408 11.81 11.77 -16.66
CA PHE A 408 11.04 12.49 -15.66
C PHE A 408 10.58 13.87 -16.17
N SER A 409 9.56 14.41 -15.54
CA SER A 409 9.16 15.80 -15.66
C SER A 409 8.74 16.35 -14.30
N LEU A 410 8.96 17.65 -14.09
CA LEU A 410 8.54 18.39 -12.92
C LEU A 410 7.64 19.53 -13.36
N THR A 411 6.44 19.62 -12.77
CA THR A 411 5.49 20.71 -13.00
C THR A 411 4.95 21.16 -11.65
N GLY A 412 5.32 22.36 -11.21
CA GLY A 412 5.04 22.81 -9.85
C GLY A 412 5.63 21.87 -8.80
N GLN A 413 4.77 21.21 -8.04
CA GLN A 413 5.15 20.19 -7.05
C GLN A 413 4.88 18.75 -7.52
N PHE A 414 4.49 18.57 -8.78
CA PHE A 414 4.22 17.26 -9.36
C PHE A 414 5.43 16.72 -10.12
N CYS A 415 5.95 15.58 -9.66
CA CYS A 415 7.04 14.83 -10.28
C CYS A 415 6.49 13.58 -10.96
N ARG A 416 6.64 13.46 -12.29
CA ARG A 416 6.30 12.27 -13.06
C ARG A 416 7.56 11.54 -13.47
N VAL A 417 7.67 10.25 -13.18
CA VAL A 417 8.86 9.44 -13.50
C VAL A 417 8.46 8.18 -14.25
N VAL A 418 9.21 7.81 -15.27
CA VAL A 418 9.17 6.49 -15.92
C VAL A 418 10.52 5.83 -15.69
N VAL A 419 10.54 4.70 -15.02
CA VAL A 419 11.77 3.96 -14.67
C VAL A 419 12.05 2.90 -15.73
N HIS A 420 13.19 3.01 -16.40
CA HIS A 420 13.60 2.08 -17.43
C HIS A 420 13.98 0.72 -16.85
N GLY A 421 13.52 -0.37 -17.49
CA GLY A 421 13.81 -1.74 -17.10
C GLY A 421 13.01 -2.26 -15.89
N ALA A 422 11.96 -1.55 -15.49
CA ALA A 422 11.05 -1.96 -14.43
C ALA A 422 9.67 -2.33 -14.98
N GLY A 423 9.02 -3.29 -14.36
CA GLY A 423 7.61 -3.61 -14.53
C GLY A 423 6.75 -2.93 -13.46
N HIS A 424 5.68 -3.62 -13.04
CA HIS A 424 4.69 -3.11 -12.08
C HIS A 424 5.29 -2.85 -10.69
N GLN A 425 6.23 -3.68 -10.27
CA GLN A 425 6.89 -3.59 -8.96
C GLN A 425 8.25 -2.91 -9.10
N VAL A 426 8.23 -1.60 -9.36
CA VAL A 426 9.44 -0.81 -9.63
C VAL A 426 10.53 -0.97 -8.57
N PRO A 427 10.24 -0.95 -7.23
CA PRO A 427 11.28 -1.12 -6.23
C PRO A 427 11.89 -2.54 -6.21
N HIS A 428 11.16 -3.55 -6.67
CA HIS A 428 11.68 -4.91 -6.83
C HIS A 428 12.61 -5.02 -8.04
N ASP A 429 12.14 -4.55 -9.19
CA ASP A 429 12.84 -4.72 -10.47
C ASP A 429 14.08 -3.83 -10.56
N GLN A 430 14.01 -2.60 -10.04
CA GLN A 430 15.06 -1.59 -10.10
C GLN A 430 15.30 -0.95 -8.72
N PRO A 431 15.77 -1.71 -7.70
CA PRO A 431 15.82 -1.26 -6.31
C PRO A 431 16.68 -0.01 -6.10
N GLN A 432 17.85 0.07 -6.74
CA GLN A 432 18.73 1.24 -6.63
C GLN A 432 18.08 2.50 -7.22
N ARG A 433 17.43 2.37 -8.38
CA ARG A 433 16.76 3.49 -9.05
C ARG A 433 15.54 3.96 -8.26
N ALA A 434 14.76 3.01 -7.74
CA ALA A 434 13.63 3.32 -6.88
C ALA A 434 14.04 4.02 -5.58
N PHE A 435 15.12 3.56 -4.96
CA PHE A 435 15.70 4.18 -3.76
C PHE A 435 16.18 5.61 -4.03
N GLN A 436 16.90 5.85 -5.13
CA GLN A 436 17.31 7.19 -5.54
C GLN A 436 16.08 8.07 -5.80
N MET A 437 15.11 7.57 -6.57
CA MET A 437 13.89 8.30 -6.93
C MET A 437 13.12 8.78 -5.70
N ILE A 438 12.84 7.90 -4.73
CA ILE A 438 12.08 8.29 -3.54
C ILE A 438 12.89 9.23 -2.65
N THR A 439 14.20 9.05 -2.57
CA THR A 439 15.10 9.91 -1.79
C THR A 439 15.14 11.32 -2.38
N ASP A 440 15.31 11.44 -3.69
CA ASP A 440 15.30 12.72 -4.41
C ASP A 440 13.93 13.42 -4.29
N PHE A 441 12.85 12.67 -4.44
CA PHE A 441 11.49 13.22 -4.31
C PHE A 441 11.22 13.80 -2.92
N VAL A 442 11.50 13.05 -1.87
CA VAL A 442 11.24 13.51 -0.50
C VAL A 442 12.10 14.75 -0.17
N ARG A 443 13.39 14.74 -0.56
CA ARG A 443 14.33 15.83 -0.26
C ARG A 443 14.16 17.05 -1.15
N HIS A 444 13.90 16.85 -2.44
CA HIS A 444 13.99 17.89 -3.46
C HIS A 444 12.71 18.09 -4.26
N GLY A 445 11.69 17.25 -4.06
CA GLY A 445 10.42 17.29 -4.79
C GLY A 445 10.42 16.51 -6.11
N CYS A 446 11.58 16.21 -6.69
CA CYS A 446 11.73 15.39 -7.90
C CYS A 446 13.18 14.94 -8.08
N ILE A 447 13.40 14.11 -9.11
CA ILE A 447 14.72 13.62 -9.53
C ILE A 447 15.72 14.77 -9.66
N GLN A 448 16.91 14.58 -9.11
CA GLN A 448 18.03 15.48 -9.34
C GLN A 448 18.92 14.91 -10.47
N PRO A 449 19.16 15.66 -11.55
CA PRO A 449 20.09 15.23 -12.59
C PRO A 449 21.47 14.99 -11.99
N ALA A 450 22.16 13.92 -12.43
CA ALA A 450 23.57 13.75 -12.11
C ALA A 450 24.35 14.94 -12.71
N HIS A 451 25.09 15.65 -11.88
CA HIS A 451 25.97 16.76 -12.27
C HIS A 451 27.20 16.24 -13.01
#